data_2dd1dc3af6a19521428eebdc576a04c5
#
_entry.id   2dd1dc3af6a19521428eebdc576a04c5
#
_cell.length_a   1.000
_cell.length_b   1.000
_cell.length_c   1.000
_cell.angle_alpha   90.00
_cell.angle_beta   90.00
_cell.angle_gamma   90.00
#
_symmetry.space_group_name_H-M   'P 1'
#
loop_
_entity.id
_entity.type
_entity.pdbx_description
1 polymer ?
#
loop_
_entity_poly.entity_id
_entity_poly.type
_entity_poly.pdbx_seq_one_letter_code
_entity_poly.pdbx_strand_id
1 'polypeptide(L)'
;MAIEKAIKMYQIKNLKLGTDGRGMYLSLVCPAADAYCLCFTQGAPVTRDELDLTEDELKELLRGGMIERSRYRLQGVRANVFHANPSYRNFKAVPPEQIQIWSLSYKQVTGETVLHFPDNLESQLAFIPMRYRCTVKRTEGLVHLKVELLDSGIYKDGILMYQVGNILPIPIPASALGKDIRLLIPSNENVRVVVREDYRGKYTQG
;
A
#
# COMPACT_ATOMS: atom_id res chain seq x y z
N MET A 1 -27.87 8.42 -19.79
CA MET A 1 -27.13 9.69 -20.05
C MET A 1 -26.92 10.56 -18.82
N ALA A 2 -27.89 10.82 -17.97
CA ALA A 2 -27.69 11.62 -16.74
C ALA A 2 -26.87 10.89 -15.65
N ILE A 3 -27.09 9.59 -15.48
CA ILE A 3 -26.39 8.75 -14.48
C ILE A 3 -24.91 8.56 -14.86
N GLU A 4 -24.60 8.28 -16.14
CA GLU A 4 -23.21 8.17 -16.61
C GLU A 4 -22.43 9.48 -16.46
N LYS A 5 -23.09 10.62 -16.65
CA LYS A 5 -22.46 11.93 -16.48
C LYS A 5 -22.17 12.25 -15.01
N ALA A 6 -23.05 11.81 -14.10
CA ALA A 6 -22.84 11.91 -12.65
C ALA A 6 -21.69 11.01 -12.18
N ILE A 7 -21.61 9.77 -12.63
CA ILE A 7 -20.54 8.83 -12.28
C ILE A 7 -19.16 9.39 -12.67
N LYS A 8 -19.03 9.95 -13.89
CA LYS A 8 -17.78 10.56 -14.35
C LYS A 8 -17.31 11.78 -13.54
N MET A 9 -18.22 12.49 -12.88
CA MET A 9 -17.89 13.65 -12.03
C MET A 9 -17.12 13.27 -10.76
N TYR A 10 -17.35 12.06 -10.24
CA TYR A 10 -16.74 11.59 -8.98
C TYR A 10 -15.57 10.64 -9.22
N GLN A 11 -15.24 10.35 -10.47
CA GLN A 11 -14.16 9.44 -10.81
C GLN A 11 -12.80 10.03 -10.45
N ILE A 12 -12.07 9.36 -9.57
CA ILE A 12 -10.70 9.72 -9.21
C ILE A 12 -9.78 9.43 -10.39
N LYS A 13 -8.94 10.41 -10.72
CA LYS A 13 -7.95 10.31 -11.80
C LYS A 13 -6.57 10.62 -11.28
N ASN A 14 -5.56 10.10 -11.97
CA ASN A 14 -4.16 10.42 -11.72
C ASN A 14 -3.73 10.17 -10.27
N LEU A 15 -4.25 9.11 -9.62
CA LEU A 15 -3.75 8.71 -8.31
C LEU A 15 -2.27 8.36 -8.40
N LYS A 16 -1.47 9.06 -7.63
CA LYS A 16 -0.03 8.83 -7.51
C LYS A 16 0.35 8.74 -6.04
N LEU A 17 1.11 7.72 -5.70
CA LEU A 17 1.88 7.64 -4.47
C LEU A 17 3.33 7.97 -4.81
N GLY A 18 3.89 8.96 -4.16
CA GLY A 18 5.27 9.38 -4.36
C GLY A 18 6.01 9.52 -3.03
N THR A 19 7.32 9.66 -3.12
CA THR A 19 8.19 10.01 -2.01
C THR A 19 9.09 11.18 -2.41
N ASP A 20 9.34 12.07 -1.47
CA ASP A 20 10.33 13.14 -1.60
C ASP A 20 11.07 13.33 -0.27
N GLY A 21 11.90 14.36 -0.15
CA GLY A 21 12.65 14.67 1.07
C GLY A 21 11.80 14.92 2.33
N ARG A 22 10.47 15.03 2.18
CA ARG A 22 9.51 15.21 3.28
C ARG A 22 8.71 13.93 3.60
N GLY A 23 8.99 12.82 2.90
CA GLY A 23 8.31 11.54 3.09
C GLY A 23 7.30 11.20 1.98
N MET A 24 6.42 10.25 2.25
CA MET A 24 5.39 9.80 1.30
C MET A 24 4.27 10.84 1.14
N TYR A 25 3.74 10.91 -0.07
CA TYR A 25 2.57 11.73 -0.38
C TYR A 25 1.64 11.05 -1.36
N LEU A 26 0.36 11.42 -1.29
CA LEU A 26 -0.67 11.05 -2.25
C LEU A 26 -1.06 12.29 -3.06
N SER A 27 -1.20 12.13 -4.36
CA SER A 27 -1.82 13.11 -5.22
C SER A 27 -2.90 12.47 -6.10
N LEU A 28 -3.94 13.20 -6.36
CA LEU A 28 -5.04 12.77 -7.22
C LEU A 28 -5.76 13.97 -7.83
N VAL A 29 -6.53 13.71 -8.86
CA VAL A 29 -7.46 14.66 -9.45
C VAL A 29 -8.88 14.09 -9.32
N CYS A 30 -9.72 14.81 -8.58
CA CYS A 30 -11.13 14.52 -8.49
C CYS A 30 -11.91 15.86 -8.48
N PRO A 31 -12.74 16.10 -9.48
CA PRO A 31 -13.38 17.41 -9.65
C PRO A 31 -14.49 17.70 -8.63
N ALA A 32 -15.13 16.69 -8.05
CA ALA A 32 -16.24 16.88 -7.10
C ALA A 32 -16.28 15.75 -6.07
N ALA A 33 -16.19 16.11 -4.80
CA ALA A 33 -16.45 15.24 -3.65
C ALA A 33 -16.52 16.11 -2.39
N ASP A 34 -17.23 15.65 -1.36
CA ASP A 34 -17.23 16.29 -0.04
C ASP A 34 -16.08 15.79 0.80
N ALA A 35 -15.71 14.52 0.61
CA ALA A 35 -14.56 13.89 1.24
C ALA A 35 -14.03 12.72 0.37
N TYR A 36 -12.90 12.18 0.77
CA TYR A 36 -12.34 10.95 0.24
C TYR A 36 -12.21 9.93 1.36
N CYS A 37 -12.38 8.66 1.02
CA CYS A 37 -12.10 7.54 1.90
C CYS A 37 -10.84 6.83 1.42
N LEU A 38 -9.79 6.88 2.22
CA LEU A 38 -8.58 6.09 2.02
C LEU A 38 -8.77 4.73 2.70
N CYS A 39 -8.72 3.65 1.93
CA CYS A 39 -8.77 2.30 2.46
C CYS A 39 -7.40 1.64 2.35
N PHE A 40 -6.89 1.17 3.46
CA PHE A 40 -5.60 0.52 3.57
C PHE A 40 -5.80 -0.97 3.81
N THR A 41 -5.16 -1.80 2.99
CA THR A 41 -5.18 -3.26 3.14
C THR A 41 -3.85 -3.88 2.73
N GLN A 42 -3.50 -4.99 3.35
CA GLN A 42 -2.31 -5.77 2.98
C GLN A 42 -2.65 -6.97 2.06
N GLY A 43 -3.93 -7.25 1.91
CA GLY A 43 -4.42 -8.37 1.09
C GLY A 43 -4.99 -7.92 -0.25
N ALA A 44 -5.97 -8.68 -0.73
CA ALA A 44 -6.73 -8.34 -1.92
C ALA A 44 -7.47 -7.00 -1.75
N PRO A 45 -7.72 -6.27 -2.85
CA PRO A 45 -8.53 -5.07 -2.80
C PRO A 45 -9.87 -5.30 -2.09
N VAL A 46 -10.32 -4.28 -1.37
CA VAL A 46 -11.64 -4.31 -0.72
C VAL A 46 -12.70 -4.01 -1.76
N THR A 47 -13.76 -4.81 -1.79
CA THR A 47 -14.89 -4.58 -2.67
C THR A 47 -15.89 -3.61 -2.03
N ARG A 48 -16.78 -3.06 -2.85
CA ARG A 48 -17.86 -2.19 -2.36
C ARG A 48 -18.72 -2.88 -1.31
N ASP A 49 -19.10 -4.13 -1.57
CA ASP A 49 -20.00 -4.89 -0.69
C ASP A 49 -19.34 -5.22 0.66
N GLU A 50 -18.01 -5.30 0.70
CA GLU A 50 -17.27 -5.52 1.95
C GLU A 50 -17.20 -4.27 2.83
N LEU A 51 -17.44 -3.09 2.30
CA LEU A 51 -17.34 -1.86 3.09
C LEU A 51 -18.45 -1.75 4.13
N ASP A 52 -19.65 -2.21 3.83
CA ASP A 52 -20.82 -2.28 4.73
C ASP A 52 -20.81 -1.20 5.86
N LEU A 53 -20.81 0.07 5.44
CA LEU A 53 -20.67 1.20 6.36
C LEU A 53 -22.04 1.64 6.89
N THR A 54 -22.13 1.77 8.19
CA THR A 54 -23.30 2.41 8.83
C THR A 54 -23.34 3.90 8.55
N GLU A 55 -24.50 4.53 8.76
CA GLU A 55 -24.65 5.98 8.58
C GLU A 55 -23.71 6.77 9.51
N ASP A 56 -23.51 6.32 10.73
CA ASP A 56 -22.62 6.99 11.70
C ASP A 56 -21.15 6.86 11.30
N GLU A 57 -20.75 5.73 10.75
CA GLU A 57 -19.40 5.53 10.20
C GLU A 57 -19.15 6.41 8.97
N LEU A 58 -20.15 6.55 8.09
CA LEU A 58 -20.05 7.48 6.96
C LEU A 58 -19.90 8.93 7.44
N LYS A 59 -20.66 9.34 8.46
CA LYS A 59 -20.51 10.65 9.09
C LYS A 59 -19.13 10.85 9.71
N GLU A 60 -18.58 9.81 10.32
CA GLU A 60 -17.24 9.83 10.89
C GLU A 60 -16.18 10.04 9.79
N LEU A 61 -16.26 9.30 8.69
CA LEU A 61 -15.34 9.46 7.54
C LEU A 61 -15.47 10.85 6.92
N LEU A 62 -16.69 11.39 6.77
CA LEU A 62 -16.92 12.75 6.26
C LEU A 62 -16.28 13.83 7.15
N ARG A 63 -16.12 13.57 8.45
CA ARG A 63 -15.41 14.45 9.40
C ARG A 63 -13.89 14.28 9.41
N GLY A 64 -13.37 13.30 8.69
CA GLY A 64 -11.94 12.98 8.65
C GLY A 64 -11.50 11.96 9.71
N GLY A 65 -12.45 11.20 10.25
CA GLY A 65 -12.19 10.15 11.23
C GLY A 65 -11.64 8.86 10.62
N MET A 66 -11.42 7.87 11.49
CA MET A 66 -10.83 6.57 11.14
C MET A 66 -11.74 5.45 11.61
N ILE A 67 -11.81 4.38 10.80
CA ILE A 67 -12.56 3.15 11.10
C ILE A 67 -11.61 1.97 10.93
N GLU A 68 -11.52 1.13 11.95
CA GLU A 68 -10.71 -0.09 11.91
C GLU A 68 -11.61 -1.31 11.65
N ARG A 69 -11.13 -2.20 10.78
CA ARG A 69 -11.70 -3.51 10.49
C ARG A 69 -10.60 -4.57 10.56
N SER A 70 -10.98 -5.81 10.70
CA SER A 70 -10.02 -6.93 10.79
C SER A 70 -9.11 -7.06 9.55
N ARG A 71 -9.61 -6.74 8.36
CA ARG A 71 -8.91 -6.89 7.09
C ARG A 71 -8.38 -5.57 6.51
N TYR A 72 -8.99 -4.46 6.87
CA TYR A 72 -8.65 -3.14 6.35
C TYR A 72 -8.96 -2.06 7.37
N ARG A 73 -8.45 -0.87 7.13
CA ARG A 73 -8.85 0.33 7.85
C ARG A 73 -9.17 1.45 6.88
N LEU A 74 -10.05 2.33 7.32
CA LEU A 74 -10.52 3.46 6.56
C LEU A 74 -10.07 4.75 7.23
N GLN A 75 -9.68 5.73 6.43
CA GLN A 75 -9.40 7.08 6.87
C GLN A 75 -10.15 8.06 5.99
N GLY A 76 -11.00 8.87 6.60
CA GLY A 76 -11.66 9.97 5.92
C GLY A 76 -10.72 11.16 5.72
N VAL A 77 -10.85 11.84 4.58
CA VAL A 77 -10.11 13.07 4.31
C VAL A 77 -11.07 14.05 3.64
N ARG A 78 -11.26 15.22 4.23
CA ARG A 78 -12.12 16.25 3.65
C ARG A 78 -11.55 16.73 2.32
N ALA A 79 -12.42 16.95 1.33
CA ALA A 79 -11.99 17.33 -0.01
C ALA A 79 -11.18 18.63 -0.03
N ASN A 80 -11.57 19.63 0.75
CA ASN A 80 -10.86 20.89 0.85
C ASN A 80 -9.42 20.73 1.36
N VAL A 81 -9.18 19.80 2.29
CA VAL A 81 -7.82 19.49 2.79
C VAL A 81 -6.98 18.85 1.70
N PHE A 82 -7.56 17.94 0.94
CA PHE A 82 -6.88 17.29 -0.18
C PHE A 82 -6.57 18.28 -1.32
N HIS A 83 -7.54 19.13 -1.68
CA HIS A 83 -7.39 20.12 -2.76
C HIS A 83 -6.39 21.23 -2.39
N ALA A 84 -6.35 21.66 -1.12
CA ALA A 84 -5.37 22.63 -0.64
C ALA A 84 -3.93 22.08 -0.61
N ASN A 85 -3.77 20.76 -0.59
CA ASN A 85 -2.48 20.09 -0.51
C ASN A 85 -2.34 19.08 -1.66
N PRO A 86 -1.87 19.49 -2.85
CA PRO A 86 -1.71 18.60 -4.01
C PRO A 86 -0.82 17.38 -3.73
N SER A 87 -0.03 17.45 -2.64
CA SER A 87 0.81 16.37 -2.14
C SER A 87 0.39 16.04 -0.71
N TYR A 88 -0.80 15.44 -0.54
CA TYR A 88 -1.34 15.09 0.77
C TYR A 88 -0.47 14.06 1.49
N ARG A 89 -0.10 14.32 2.75
CA ARG A 89 0.85 13.52 3.53
C ARG A 89 0.30 12.99 4.86
N ASN A 90 -0.82 13.52 5.31
CA ASN A 90 -1.35 13.17 6.63
C ASN A 90 -2.15 11.85 6.61
N PHE A 91 -1.50 10.78 6.17
CA PHE A 91 -2.03 9.42 6.23
C PHE A 91 -1.05 8.50 6.93
N LYS A 92 -1.60 7.54 7.68
CA LYS A 92 -0.80 6.50 8.35
C LYS A 92 -0.85 5.24 7.52
N ALA A 93 0.30 4.75 7.12
CA ALA A 93 0.44 3.52 6.37
C ALA A 93 1.43 2.58 7.04
N VAL A 94 1.16 1.27 6.93
CA VAL A 94 2.03 0.21 7.44
C VAL A 94 2.47 -0.66 6.26
N PRO A 95 3.68 -0.45 5.71
CA PRO A 95 4.15 -1.23 4.56
C PRO A 95 4.12 -2.75 4.81
N PRO A 96 3.84 -3.58 3.79
CA PRO A 96 3.37 -3.21 2.48
C PRO A 96 1.84 -3.09 2.46
N GLU A 97 1.33 -1.89 2.39
CA GLU A 97 -0.11 -1.65 2.25
C GLU A 97 -0.48 -1.20 0.84
N GLN A 98 -1.67 -1.59 0.42
CA GLN A 98 -2.34 -1.06 -0.74
C GLN A 98 -3.31 0.02 -0.28
N ILE A 99 -3.36 1.13 -0.99
CA ILE A 99 -4.33 2.20 -0.76
C ILE A 99 -5.33 2.17 -1.90
N GLN A 100 -6.61 2.04 -1.53
CA GLN A 100 -7.74 2.31 -2.43
C GLN A 100 -8.37 3.62 -2.00
N ILE A 101 -8.87 4.40 -2.95
CA ILE A 101 -9.50 5.69 -2.66
C ILE A 101 -10.87 5.72 -3.30
N TRP A 102 -11.86 6.09 -2.49
CA TRP A 102 -13.23 6.37 -2.94
C TRP A 102 -13.61 7.82 -2.67
N SER A 103 -14.40 8.39 -3.56
CA SER A 103 -15.05 9.68 -3.33
C SER A 103 -16.28 9.49 -2.45
N LEU A 104 -16.45 10.35 -1.47
CA LEU A 104 -17.63 10.43 -0.61
C LEU A 104 -18.37 11.72 -0.92
N SER A 105 -19.67 11.62 -1.19
CA SER A 105 -20.55 12.77 -1.41
C SER A 105 -21.78 12.67 -0.56
N TYR A 106 -22.18 13.81 -0.01
CA TYR A 106 -23.40 13.97 0.76
C TYR A 106 -24.53 14.44 -0.17
N LYS A 107 -25.47 13.56 -0.49
CA LYS A 107 -26.68 13.95 -1.22
C LYS A 107 -27.85 14.15 -0.28
N GLN A 108 -28.34 15.37 -0.18
CA GLN A 108 -29.52 15.72 0.62
C GLN A 108 -30.86 15.49 -0.12
N VAL A 109 -30.97 14.59 -1.05
CA VAL A 109 -32.30 14.33 -1.69
C VAL A 109 -33.21 13.54 -0.75
N THR A 110 -32.64 12.78 0.19
CA THR A 110 -33.37 12.02 1.22
C THR A 110 -32.63 12.00 2.56
N GLY A 111 -31.57 12.79 2.74
CA GLY A 111 -30.68 12.69 3.90
C GLY A 111 -29.67 11.55 3.85
N GLU A 112 -29.63 10.81 2.73
CA GLU A 112 -28.70 9.68 2.57
C GLU A 112 -27.31 10.13 2.15
N THR A 113 -26.30 9.51 2.78
CA THR A 113 -24.91 9.62 2.36
C THR A 113 -24.64 8.60 1.26
N VAL A 114 -24.21 9.07 0.10
CA VAL A 114 -23.91 8.20 -1.04
C VAL A 114 -22.41 8.03 -1.18
N LEU A 115 -21.95 6.79 -1.06
CA LEU A 115 -20.58 6.40 -1.34
C LEU A 115 -20.45 6.15 -2.85
N HIS A 116 -19.62 6.94 -3.52
CA HIS A 116 -19.33 6.76 -4.93
C HIS A 116 -18.07 5.95 -5.13
N PHE A 117 -18.20 4.89 -5.93
CA PHE A 117 -17.11 4.02 -6.36
C PHE A 117 -16.83 4.28 -7.84
N PRO A 118 -15.59 4.47 -8.21
CA PRO A 118 -15.25 4.65 -9.59
C PRO A 118 -15.34 3.33 -10.37
N ASP A 119 -15.61 3.44 -11.65
CA ASP A 119 -15.77 2.29 -12.56
C ASP A 119 -14.47 1.51 -12.77
N ASN A 120 -13.32 2.15 -12.56
CA ASN A 120 -12.00 1.54 -12.72
C ASN A 120 -11.21 1.61 -11.42
N LEU A 121 -11.28 0.54 -10.61
CA LEU A 121 -10.54 0.41 -9.36
C LEU A 121 -9.02 0.34 -9.56
N GLU A 122 -8.54 -0.21 -10.68
CA GLU A 122 -7.10 -0.36 -10.94
C GLU A 122 -6.37 0.99 -11.02
N SER A 123 -7.01 2.01 -11.58
CA SER A 123 -6.44 3.36 -11.64
C SER A 123 -6.31 4.05 -10.28
N GLN A 124 -6.86 3.45 -9.22
CA GLN A 124 -6.97 4.01 -7.88
C GLN A 124 -6.22 3.20 -6.83
N LEU A 125 -5.48 2.21 -7.25
CA LEU A 125 -4.64 1.42 -6.39
C LEU A 125 -3.23 2.00 -6.38
N ALA A 126 -2.71 2.27 -5.20
CA ALA A 126 -1.32 2.58 -4.97
C ALA A 126 -0.74 1.65 -3.91
N PHE A 127 0.52 1.27 -4.05
CA PHE A 127 1.21 0.44 -3.07
C PHE A 127 2.26 1.24 -2.32
N ILE A 128 2.31 1.03 -1.02
CA ILE A 128 3.37 1.52 -0.15
C ILE A 128 4.38 0.39 -0.01
N PRO A 129 5.52 0.46 -0.71
CA PRO A 129 6.48 -0.64 -0.70
C PRO A 129 7.17 -0.75 0.64
N MET A 130 7.46 -1.98 1.06
CA MET A 130 8.40 -2.28 2.14
C MET A 130 9.82 -2.23 1.57
N ARG A 131 10.69 -1.42 2.14
CA ARG A 131 12.10 -1.37 1.75
C ARG A 131 12.91 -2.36 2.57
N TYR A 132 13.86 -3.01 1.91
CA TYR A 132 14.83 -3.89 2.56
C TYR A 132 16.24 -3.58 2.07
N ARG A 133 17.23 -3.91 2.89
CA ARG A 133 18.65 -3.86 2.54
C ARG A 133 19.23 -5.25 2.55
N CYS A 134 20.01 -5.55 1.54
CA CYS A 134 20.79 -6.78 1.45
C CYS A 134 22.27 -6.45 1.51
N THR A 135 23.01 -7.12 2.40
CA THR A 135 24.46 -7.03 2.48
C THR A 135 25.04 -8.41 2.28
N VAL A 136 25.96 -8.54 1.33
CA VAL A 136 26.69 -9.79 1.05
C VAL A 136 28.16 -9.53 1.30
N LYS A 137 28.74 -10.25 2.25
CA LYS A 137 30.19 -10.25 2.52
C LYS A 137 30.78 -11.63 2.25
N ARG A 138 31.94 -11.68 1.64
CA ARG A 138 32.65 -12.93 1.33
C ARG A 138 33.90 -13.01 2.17
N THR A 139 34.12 -14.18 2.77
CA THR A 139 35.37 -14.60 3.38
C THR A 139 35.76 -15.91 2.74
N GLU A 140 36.94 -16.44 3.03
CA GLU A 140 37.42 -17.70 2.43
C GLU A 140 36.41 -18.84 2.65
N GLY A 141 35.75 -19.27 1.55
CA GLY A 141 34.81 -20.38 1.54
C GLY A 141 33.45 -20.12 2.22
N LEU A 142 33.21 -18.90 2.70
CA LEU A 142 31.97 -18.54 3.40
C LEU A 142 31.39 -17.25 2.87
N VAL A 143 30.08 -17.24 2.66
CA VAL A 143 29.33 -16.02 2.35
C VAL A 143 28.41 -15.67 3.52
N HIS A 144 28.51 -14.44 3.96
CA HIS A 144 27.64 -13.83 4.97
C HIS A 144 26.60 -13.00 4.27
N LEU A 145 25.35 -13.41 4.38
CA LEU A 145 24.18 -12.69 3.86
C LEU A 145 23.41 -12.10 5.02
N LYS A 146 23.19 -10.80 5.01
CA LYS A 146 22.33 -10.11 5.98
C LYS A 146 21.22 -9.38 5.23
N VAL A 147 19.97 -9.62 5.63
CA VAL A 147 18.79 -8.96 5.07
C VAL A 147 18.05 -8.22 6.19
N GLU A 148 17.86 -6.92 6.04
CA GLU A 148 17.24 -6.05 7.01
C GLU A 148 16.05 -5.33 6.39
N LEU A 149 14.92 -5.27 7.10
CA LEU A 149 13.83 -4.39 6.72
C LEU A 149 14.17 -2.96 7.16
N LEU A 150 13.96 -1.99 6.26
CA LEU A 150 14.22 -0.57 6.52
C LEU A 150 12.99 0.16 7.04
N ASP A 151 11.80 -0.41 6.81
CA ASP A 151 10.54 0.14 7.25
C ASP A 151 9.90 -0.77 8.30
N SER A 152 9.20 -0.16 9.25
CA SER A 152 8.35 -0.90 10.18
C SER A 152 7.11 -1.37 9.44
N GLY A 153 6.88 -2.67 9.40
CA GLY A 153 5.75 -3.26 8.69
C GLY A 153 5.65 -4.76 8.92
N ILE A 154 4.72 -5.40 8.23
CA ILE A 154 4.47 -6.82 8.40
C ILE A 154 5.27 -7.62 7.36
N TYR A 155 6.10 -8.52 7.84
CA TYR A 155 6.82 -9.51 7.05
C TYR A 155 6.27 -10.90 7.33
N LYS A 156 6.04 -11.68 6.28
CA LYS A 156 5.70 -13.10 6.38
C LYS A 156 6.85 -13.94 5.82
N ASP A 157 7.08 -15.10 6.41
CA ASP A 157 8.14 -16.02 6.02
C ASP A 157 8.11 -16.30 4.51
N GLY A 158 9.27 -16.24 3.90
CA GLY A 158 9.44 -16.57 2.49
C GLY A 158 8.98 -15.51 1.49
N ILE A 159 8.64 -14.30 1.91
CA ILE A 159 8.42 -13.19 0.98
C ILE A 159 9.75 -12.79 0.32
N LEU A 160 10.80 -12.65 1.12
CA LEU A 160 12.17 -12.54 0.63
C LEU A 160 12.81 -13.92 0.63
N MET A 161 13.55 -14.21 -0.42
CA MET A 161 14.25 -15.47 -0.62
C MET A 161 15.69 -15.17 -1.05
N TYR A 162 16.64 -16.00 -0.68
CA TYR A 162 17.96 -15.91 -1.28
C TYR A 162 18.18 -17.01 -2.32
N GLN A 163 18.94 -16.70 -3.34
CA GLN A 163 19.28 -17.61 -4.42
C GLN A 163 20.78 -17.64 -4.60
N VAL A 164 21.34 -18.84 -4.71
CA VAL A 164 22.75 -19.11 -4.99
C VAL A 164 22.85 -19.63 -6.42
N GLY A 165 23.57 -18.91 -7.28
CA GLY A 165 23.68 -19.28 -8.70
C GLY A 165 22.32 -19.54 -9.35
N ASN A 166 22.15 -20.74 -9.90
CA ASN A 166 20.90 -21.17 -10.57
C ASN A 166 20.04 -22.12 -9.70
N ILE A 167 20.36 -22.25 -8.40
CA ILE A 167 19.58 -23.09 -7.48
C ILE A 167 18.22 -22.41 -7.20
N LEU A 168 17.20 -23.22 -6.88
CA LEU A 168 15.89 -22.69 -6.48
C LEU A 168 16.01 -21.74 -5.29
N PRO A 169 15.28 -20.63 -5.30
CA PRO A 169 15.30 -19.68 -4.19
C PRO A 169 14.89 -20.30 -2.86
N ILE A 170 15.63 -19.99 -1.81
CA ILE A 170 15.42 -20.50 -0.45
C ILE A 170 14.73 -19.40 0.39
N PRO A 171 13.61 -19.70 1.04
CA PRO A 171 12.87 -18.75 1.87
C PRO A 171 13.71 -18.20 3.02
N ILE A 172 13.60 -16.89 3.27
CA ILE A 172 14.16 -16.24 4.47
C ILE A 172 13.04 -16.14 5.51
N PRO A 173 13.18 -16.82 6.66
CA PRO A 173 12.19 -16.69 7.72
C PRO A 173 12.32 -15.34 8.43
N ALA A 174 11.24 -14.84 9.02
CA ALA A 174 11.23 -13.59 9.78
C ALA A 174 12.27 -13.58 10.90
N SER A 175 12.50 -14.74 11.51
CA SER A 175 13.52 -14.91 12.56
C SER A 175 14.96 -14.72 12.11
N ALA A 176 15.22 -14.78 10.79
CA ALA A 176 16.56 -14.57 10.21
C ALA A 176 16.79 -13.11 9.76
N LEU A 177 15.75 -12.28 9.71
CA LEU A 177 15.90 -10.87 9.38
C LEU A 177 16.79 -10.15 10.40
N GLY A 178 17.70 -9.33 9.92
CA GLY A 178 18.68 -8.61 10.72
C GLY A 178 19.85 -9.48 11.23
N LYS A 179 19.79 -10.79 11.02
CA LYS A 179 20.84 -11.73 11.43
C LYS A 179 21.76 -12.12 10.26
N ASP A 180 22.92 -12.62 10.59
CA ASP A 180 23.90 -13.13 9.65
C ASP A 180 23.54 -14.57 9.22
N ILE A 181 23.21 -14.75 7.95
CA ILE A 181 22.97 -16.05 7.33
C ILE A 181 24.31 -16.50 6.71
N ARG A 182 24.86 -17.61 7.21
CA ARG A 182 26.14 -18.15 6.77
C ARG A 182 25.94 -19.25 5.72
N LEU A 183 26.52 -19.06 4.57
CA LEU A 183 26.38 -19.97 3.43
C LEU A 183 27.77 -20.52 3.05
N LEU A 184 27.90 -21.84 3.09
CA LEU A 184 29.09 -22.56 2.55
C LEU A 184 28.83 -22.78 1.06
N ILE A 185 29.38 -21.92 0.22
CA ILE A 185 29.20 -21.96 -1.23
C ILE A 185 30.53 -21.72 -1.94
N PRO A 186 30.71 -22.23 -3.18
CA PRO A 186 31.87 -21.93 -3.99
C PRO A 186 32.05 -20.41 -4.17
N SER A 187 33.30 -19.96 -4.21
CA SER A 187 33.67 -18.54 -4.27
C SER A 187 33.18 -17.83 -5.55
N ASN A 188 32.97 -18.61 -6.61
CA ASN A 188 32.46 -18.11 -7.91
C ASN A 188 30.95 -18.04 -8.01
N GLU A 189 30.21 -18.60 -7.05
CA GLU A 189 28.75 -18.56 -7.08
C GLU A 189 28.20 -17.20 -6.63
N ASN A 190 27.20 -16.72 -7.34
CA ASN A 190 26.55 -15.46 -7.01
C ASN A 190 25.40 -15.68 -6.01
N VAL A 191 25.31 -14.79 -5.03
CA VAL A 191 24.18 -14.77 -4.06
C VAL A 191 23.39 -13.50 -4.26
N ARG A 192 22.09 -13.65 -4.42
CA ARG A 192 21.15 -12.53 -4.54
C ARG A 192 19.90 -12.76 -3.70
N VAL A 193 19.26 -11.68 -3.29
CA VAL A 193 17.93 -11.71 -2.68
C VAL A 193 16.89 -11.45 -3.76
N VAL A 194 15.86 -12.27 -3.77
CA VAL A 194 14.73 -12.16 -4.70
C VAL A 194 13.45 -12.04 -3.91
N VAL A 195 12.51 -11.29 -4.45
CA VAL A 195 11.16 -11.15 -3.89
C VAL A 195 10.26 -12.22 -4.53
N ARG A 196 9.48 -12.93 -3.71
CA ARG A 196 8.49 -13.89 -4.21
C ARG A 196 7.53 -13.20 -5.19
N GLU A 197 7.13 -13.90 -6.25
CA GLU A 197 6.43 -13.32 -7.41
C GLU A 197 5.15 -12.57 -7.02
N ASP A 198 4.33 -13.13 -6.13
CA ASP A 198 3.08 -12.53 -5.64
C ASP A 198 3.28 -11.27 -4.77
N TYR A 199 4.53 -10.97 -4.39
CA TYR A 199 4.92 -9.76 -3.66
C TYR A 199 5.83 -8.83 -4.48
N ARG A 200 6.03 -9.13 -5.75
CA ARG A 200 6.83 -8.28 -6.64
C ARG A 200 6.24 -6.86 -6.69
N GLY A 201 7.08 -5.84 -6.53
CA GLY A 201 6.66 -4.44 -6.43
C GLY A 201 6.16 -3.99 -5.06
N LYS A 202 5.84 -4.94 -4.14
CA LYS A 202 5.48 -4.62 -2.75
C LYS A 202 6.70 -4.55 -1.83
N TYR A 203 7.82 -5.12 -2.26
CA TYR A 203 9.12 -5.09 -1.58
C TYR A 203 10.17 -4.58 -2.55
N THR A 204 10.95 -3.60 -2.11
CA THR A 204 12.00 -2.96 -2.92
C THR A 204 13.31 -2.88 -2.15
N GLN A 205 14.43 -3.11 -2.85
CA GLN A 205 15.74 -2.90 -2.28
C GLN A 205 16.03 -1.40 -2.21
N GLY A 206 16.38 -0.94 -0.99
CA GLY A 206 16.71 0.45 -0.70
C GLY A 206 18.21 0.68 -0.49
#